data_a5170a6189e2d2ae18f712af04e5514f
#
_entry.id   a5170a6189e2d2ae18f712af04e5514f
#
_cell.length_a   1.000
_cell.length_b   1.000
_cell.length_c   1.000
_cell.angle_alpha   90.00
_cell.angle_beta   90.00
_cell.angle_gamma   90.00
#
_symmetry.space_group_name_H-M   'P 1'
#
loop_
_entity.id
_entity.type
_entity.pdbx_description
1 polymer ?
#
loop_
_entity_poly.entity_id
_entity_poly.type
_entity_poly.pdbx_seq_one_letter_code
_entity_poly.pdbx_strand_id
1 'polypeptide(L)'
;MKNILSTSDLNIGYKSKKGVSTIAENLNLNLEAGKLITLIGANGIGKSTLLRTITGIQKPLSGNVYLNERKISDYQPLELAQNLSLVLTEKLPPSNLSVFELVALGRQPYTNWVDKLSEEDVLKVQEAMQLTQIEHLAAKKHFQISDGQLQKVLIARALAQDTPLIILDEPTTHLDLLHKVSLFKLLKKLTKETQKCILFSTHDIDLAIQLSDEMIMMTPERIVQDQPCNLISNGSFSNLFKDEHIIFDAEKGKFIVS
;
A
#
# COMPACT_ATOMS: atom_id res chain seq x y z
N MET A 1 -15.84 8.95 -9.49
CA MET A 1 -15.34 7.61 -9.12
C MET A 1 -15.79 7.30 -7.70
N LYS A 2 -15.88 6.02 -7.29
CA LYS A 2 -16.33 5.67 -5.94
C LYS A 2 -15.18 5.89 -4.96
N ASN A 3 -15.42 6.68 -3.90
CA ASN A 3 -14.48 6.85 -2.80
C ASN A 3 -14.48 5.59 -1.93
N ILE A 4 -13.31 5.02 -1.68
CA ILE A 4 -13.15 3.81 -0.85
C ILE A 4 -12.72 4.18 0.57
N LEU A 5 -11.73 5.08 0.70
CA LEU A 5 -11.26 5.57 1.99
C LEU A 5 -11.09 7.08 1.93
N SER A 6 -11.51 7.77 2.99
CA SER A 6 -11.23 9.20 3.17
C SER A 6 -10.82 9.50 4.59
N THR A 7 -10.14 10.63 4.75
CA THR A 7 -9.80 11.16 6.07
C THR A 7 -10.37 12.57 6.22
N SER A 8 -10.73 12.95 7.45
CA SER A 8 -11.20 14.30 7.77
C SER A 8 -10.44 14.81 8.98
N ASP A 9 -9.69 15.91 8.76
CA ASP A 9 -8.87 16.61 9.74
C ASP A 9 -8.02 15.66 10.58
N LEU A 10 -7.48 14.63 9.91
CA LEU A 10 -6.78 13.54 10.56
C LEU A 10 -5.41 14.00 11.06
N ASN A 11 -5.15 13.82 12.35
CA ASN A 11 -3.85 14.06 12.97
C ASN A 11 -3.24 12.71 13.38
N ILE A 12 -2.00 12.48 12.95
CA ILE A 12 -1.28 11.23 13.20
C ILE A 12 -0.04 11.47 14.07
N GLY A 13 0.31 10.45 14.86
CA GLY A 13 1.47 10.52 15.76
C GLY A 13 1.34 9.53 16.90
N TYR A 14 2.06 9.78 17.98
CA TYR A 14 2.14 8.88 19.12
C TYR A 14 1.75 9.57 20.44
N LYS A 15 0.98 8.89 21.27
CA LYS A 15 0.74 9.29 22.66
C LYS A 15 1.62 8.43 23.56
N SER A 16 2.44 9.07 24.38
CA SER A 16 3.29 8.42 25.37
C SER A 16 3.11 9.04 26.76
N LYS A 17 3.64 8.41 27.80
CA LYS A 17 3.68 9.01 29.15
C LYS A 17 4.47 10.34 29.21
N LYS A 18 5.35 10.58 28.23
CA LYS A 18 6.17 11.79 28.12
C LYS A 18 5.50 12.93 27.34
N GLY A 19 4.34 12.67 26.74
CA GLY A 19 3.60 13.65 25.93
C GLY A 19 3.11 13.09 24.60
N VAL A 20 2.60 14.00 23.76
CA VAL A 20 2.12 13.72 22.40
C VAL A 20 3.21 14.12 21.42
N SER A 21 3.55 13.24 20.49
CA SER A 21 4.44 13.49 19.36
C SER A 21 3.62 13.47 18.09
N THR A 22 3.32 14.63 17.54
CA THR A 22 2.59 14.76 16.29
C THR A 22 3.55 14.60 15.11
N ILE A 23 3.14 13.81 14.12
CA ILE A 23 3.88 13.56 12.88
C ILE A 23 3.29 14.39 11.74
N ALA A 24 1.97 14.41 11.63
CA ALA A 24 1.28 15.23 10.64
C ALA A 24 -0.12 15.59 11.12
N GLU A 25 -0.62 16.74 10.64
CA GLU A 25 -1.88 17.33 11.06
C GLU A 25 -2.76 17.67 9.87
N ASN A 26 -4.07 17.73 10.12
CA ASN A 26 -5.11 18.17 9.17
C ASN A 26 -5.09 17.44 7.83
N LEU A 27 -4.90 16.11 7.87
CA LEU A 27 -4.87 15.27 6.67
C LEU A 27 -6.28 15.03 6.15
N ASN A 28 -6.52 15.48 4.93
CA ASN A 28 -7.76 15.27 4.19
C ASN A 28 -7.42 14.50 2.91
N LEU A 29 -7.35 13.17 3.00
CA LEU A 29 -6.99 12.27 1.92
C LEU A 29 -8.24 11.62 1.32
N ASN A 30 -8.14 11.22 0.05
CA ASN A 30 -9.24 10.59 -0.67
C ASN A 30 -8.71 9.46 -1.57
N LEU A 31 -9.05 8.22 -1.27
CA LEU A 31 -8.60 7.05 -2.03
C LEU A 31 -9.77 6.50 -2.85
N GLU A 32 -9.65 6.56 -4.18
CA GLU A 32 -10.71 6.18 -5.10
C GLU A 32 -10.47 4.79 -5.73
N ALA A 33 -11.57 4.12 -6.05
CA ALA A 33 -11.55 2.84 -6.75
C ALA A 33 -10.82 2.92 -8.10
N GLY A 34 -10.10 1.86 -8.46
CA GLY A 34 -9.41 1.73 -9.75
C GLY A 34 -8.13 2.57 -9.87
N LYS A 35 -7.69 3.23 -8.79
CA LYS A 35 -6.46 4.05 -8.79
C LYS A 35 -5.27 3.35 -8.15
N LEU A 36 -4.11 3.55 -8.75
CA LEU A 36 -2.81 3.26 -8.17
C LEU A 36 -2.29 4.54 -7.52
N ILE A 37 -2.19 4.54 -6.20
CA ILE A 37 -1.76 5.70 -5.40
C ILE A 37 -0.43 5.38 -4.73
N THR A 38 0.55 6.26 -4.85
CA THR A 38 1.84 6.10 -4.16
C THR A 38 1.98 7.07 -3.01
N LEU A 39 2.51 6.57 -1.90
CA LEU A 39 2.91 7.37 -0.75
C LEU A 39 4.42 7.55 -0.77
N ILE A 40 4.88 8.78 -0.93
CA ILE A 40 6.31 9.13 -0.96
C ILE A 40 6.67 10.11 0.15
N GLY A 41 7.94 10.14 0.51
CA GLY A 41 8.49 11.01 1.55
C GLY A 41 9.82 10.49 2.06
N ALA A 42 10.60 11.31 2.73
CA ALA A 42 11.88 10.95 3.31
C ALA A 42 11.76 9.81 4.33
N ASN A 43 12.88 9.14 4.62
CA ASN A 43 12.93 8.12 5.67
C ASN A 43 12.58 8.75 7.03
N GLY A 44 11.77 8.04 7.82
CA GLY A 44 11.35 8.52 9.15
C GLY A 44 10.31 9.62 9.15
N ILE A 45 9.82 10.11 7.99
CA ILE A 45 8.81 11.18 7.91
C ILE A 45 7.44 10.78 8.46
N GLY A 46 7.17 9.46 8.60
CA GLY A 46 5.91 8.97 9.15
C GLY A 46 5.02 8.19 8.17
N LYS A 47 5.54 7.76 7.00
CA LYS A 47 4.77 6.97 6.02
C LYS A 47 4.07 5.76 6.65
N SER A 48 4.83 4.90 7.35
CA SER A 48 4.26 3.71 8.01
C SER A 48 3.30 4.07 9.14
N THR A 49 3.49 5.23 9.81
CA THR A 49 2.52 5.72 10.82
C THR A 49 1.21 6.13 10.15
N LEU A 50 1.26 6.80 9.01
CA LEU A 50 0.07 7.12 8.22
C LEU A 50 -0.64 5.84 7.79
N LEU A 51 0.09 4.88 7.18
CA LEU A 51 -0.50 3.61 6.75
C LEU A 51 -1.16 2.85 7.92
N ARG A 52 -0.48 2.74 9.06
CA ARG A 52 -1.04 2.10 10.26
C ARG A 52 -2.28 2.82 10.81
N THR A 53 -2.32 4.15 10.68
CA THR A 53 -3.48 4.93 11.16
C THR A 53 -4.69 4.77 10.24
N ILE A 54 -4.51 4.87 8.93
CA ILE A 54 -5.62 4.72 7.97
C ILE A 54 -6.12 3.28 7.83
N THR A 55 -5.34 2.29 8.30
CA THR A 55 -5.77 0.88 8.38
C THR A 55 -6.42 0.51 9.72
N GLY A 56 -6.49 1.44 10.67
CA GLY A 56 -7.07 1.20 12.00
C GLY A 56 -6.17 0.45 12.96
N ILE A 57 -4.95 0.05 12.57
CA ILE A 57 -3.95 -0.60 13.45
C ILE A 57 -3.51 0.37 14.55
N GLN A 58 -3.37 1.64 14.22
CA GLN A 58 -3.01 2.70 15.15
C GLN A 58 -4.15 3.72 15.26
N LYS A 59 -4.51 4.11 16.48
CA LYS A 59 -5.50 5.16 16.70
C LYS A 59 -4.93 6.51 16.28
N PRO A 60 -5.74 7.37 15.60
CA PRO A 60 -5.34 8.75 15.33
C PRO A 60 -5.17 9.57 16.62
N LEU A 61 -4.42 10.65 16.56
CA LEU A 61 -4.37 11.64 17.64
C LEU A 61 -5.71 12.39 17.74
N SER A 62 -6.26 12.78 16.56
CA SER A 62 -7.60 13.37 16.39
C SER A 62 -8.05 13.22 14.93
N GLY A 63 -9.27 13.66 14.61
CA GLY A 63 -9.87 13.50 13.28
C GLY A 63 -10.42 12.10 13.05
N ASN A 64 -10.83 11.80 11.83
CA ASN A 64 -11.51 10.55 11.49
C ASN A 64 -10.94 9.93 10.20
N VAL A 65 -11.03 8.61 10.14
CA VAL A 65 -10.83 7.82 8.92
C VAL A 65 -12.14 7.14 8.58
N TYR A 66 -12.57 7.24 7.34
CA TYR A 66 -13.79 6.60 6.83
C TYR A 66 -13.41 5.57 5.78
N LEU A 67 -13.94 4.37 5.90
CA LEU A 67 -13.84 3.30 4.92
C LEU A 67 -15.26 2.99 4.44
N ASN A 68 -15.52 3.10 3.12
CA ASN A 68 -16.86 3.00 2.56
C ASN A 68 -17.89 3.87 3.32
N GLU A 69 -17.55 5.15 3.56
CA GLU A 69 -18.38 6.16 4.24
C GLU A 69 -18.66 5.89 5.74
N ARG A 70 -18.17 4.80 6.30
CA ARG A 70 -18.30 4.45 7.72
C ARG A 70 -16.98 4.68 8.44
N LYS A 71 -17.00 5.17 9.69
CA LYS A 71 -15.77 5.35 10.49
C LYS A 71 -15.05 4.03 10.68
N ILE A 72 -13.73 4.02 10.46
CA ILE A 72 -12.93 2.80 10.61
C ILE A 72 -12.96 2.25 12.04
N SER A 73 -13.12 3.12 13.04
CA SER A 73 -13.27 2.74 14.46
C SER A 73 -14.53 1.92 14.76
N ASP A 74 -15.52 1.96 13.87
CA ASP A 74 -16.82 1.31 14.07
C ASP A 74 -16.89 -0.09 13.44
N TYR A 75 -15.81 -0.49 12.75
CA TYR A 75 -15.68 -1.84 12.18
C TYR A 75 -15.22 -2.83 13.24
N GLN A 76 -15.84 -4.01 13.23
CA GLN A 76 -15.28 -5.17 13.92
C GLN A 76 -14.03 -5.69 13.15
N PRO A 77 -13.05 -6.31 13.82
CA PRO A 77 -11.81 -6.75 13.17
C PRO A 77 -12.03 -7.62 11.92
N LEU A 78 -12.96 -8.57 11.99
CA LEU A 78 -13.29 -9.46 10.88
C LEU A 78 -13.91 -8.68 9.71
N GLU A 79 -14.83 -7.79 10.01
CA GLU A 79 -15.49 -6.94 9.02
C GLU A 79 -14.48 -5.99 8.35
N LEU A 80 -13.54 -5.43 9.12
CA LEU A 80 -12.46 -4.59 8.58
C LEU A 80 -11.58 -5.40 7.62
N ALA A 81 -11.21 -6.63 7.99
CA ALA A 81 -10.42 -7.52 7.15
C ALA A 81 -11.13 -7.93 5.84
N GLN A 82 -12.46 -7.86 5.77
CA GLN A 82 -13.23 -8.07 4.54
C GLN A 82 -13.31 -6.82 3.65
N ASN A 83 -12.82 -5.67 4.12
CA ASN A 83 -12.89 -4.39 3.39
C ASN A 83 -11.52 -3.78 3.09
N LEU A 84 -10.45 -4.23 3.76
CA LEU A 84 -9.10 -3.71 3.60
C LEU A 84 -8.09 -4.84 3.77
N SER A 85 -7.16 -4.97 2.83
CA SER A 85 -5.99 -5.84 2.96
C SER A 85 -4.70 -5.03 3.10
N LEU A 86 -3.78 -5.55 3.92
CA LEU A 86 -2.52 -4.91 4.25
C LEU A 86 -1.36 -5.89 4.07
N VAL A 87 -0.33 -5.46 3.36
CA VAL A 87 0.96 -6.14 3.25
C VAL A 87 2.03 -5.25 3.85
N LEU A 88 2.66 -5.72 4.92
CA LEU A 88 3.77 -5.05 5.59
C LEU A 88 5.11 -5.58 5.07
N THR A 89 6.15 -4.78 5.25
CA THR A 89 7.54 -5.09 4.83
C THR A 89 8.19 -6.18 5.70
N GLU A 90 7.50 -6.68 6.72
CA GLU A 90 8.04 -7.66 7.67
C GLU A 90 8.36 -8.98 6.96
N LYS A 91 9.51 -9.55 7.29
CA LYS A 91 9.88 -10.88 6.80
C LYS A 91 8.90 -11.93 7.31
N LEU A 92 8.48 -12.80 6.41
CA LEU A 92 7.65 -13.95 6.81
C LEU A 92 8.42 -14.83 7.80
N PRO A 93 7.78 -15.29 8.87
CA PRO A 93 8.39 -16.27 9.74
C PRO A 93 8.67 -17.56 8.98
N PRO A 94 9.73 -18.31 9.36
CA PRO A 94 9.99 -19.61 8.76
C PRO A 94 8.76 -20.52 8.85
N SER A 95 8.32 -21.06 7.73
CA SER A 95 7.17 -21.98 7.69
C SER A 95 7.35 -22.99 6.56
N ASN A 96 6.64 -24.10 6.62
CA ASN A 96 6.61 -25.12 5.56
C ASN A 96 5.44 -24.92 4.60
N LEU A 97 4.83 -23.74 4.57
CA LEU A 97 3.71 -23.46 3.67
C LEU A 97 4.19 -23.44 2.21
N SER A 98 3.41 -24.05 1.34
CA SER A 98 3.51 -23.85 -0.10
C SER A 98 3.05 -22.46 -0.50
N VAL A 99 3.39 -22.03 -1.70
CA VAL A 99 2.92 -20.76 -2.26
C VAL A 99 1.40 -20.71 -2.30
N PHE A 100 0.74 -21.83 -2.71
CA PHE A 100 -0.72 -21.92 -2.69
C PHE A 100 -1.28 -21.70 -1.28
N GLU A 101 -0.76 -22.40 -0.27
CA GLU A 101 -1.20 -22.27 1.12
C GLU A 101 -0.96 -20.84 1.65
N LEU A 102 0.16 -20.22 1.27
CA LEU A 102 0.47 -18.84 1.67
C LEU A 102 -0.53 -17.83 1.07
N VAL A 103 -0.91 -18.00 -0.19
CA VAL A 103 -1.95 -17.18 -0.83
C VAL A 103 -3.32 -17.44 -0.19
N ALA A 104 -3.61 -18.72 0.12
CA ALA A 104 -4.86 -19.13 0.76
C ALA A 104 -5.08 -18.51 2.14
N LEU A 105 -4.02 -18.10 2.87
CA LEU A 105 -4.16 -17.33 4.11
C LEU A 105 -4.93 -16.00 3.90
N GLY A 106 -4.96 -15.47 2.67
CA GLY A 106 -5.81 -14.32 2.33
C GLY A 106 -7.29 -14.58 2.51
N ARG A 107 -7.72 -15.85 2.51
CA ARG A 107 -9.12 -16.22 2.70
C ARG A 107 -9.56 -16.39 4.17
N GLN A 108 -8.63 -16.26 5.13
CA GLN A 108 -8.97 -16.36 6.56
C GLN A 108 -10.20 -15.55 7.01
N PRO A 109 -10.45 -14.32 6.52
CA PRO A 109 -11.66 -13.58 6.90
C PRO A 109 -12.98 -14.19 6.45
N TYR A 110 -12.95 -15.23 5.62
CA TYR A 110 -14.11 -15.90 5.04
C TYR A 110 -14.23 -17.37 5.45
N THR A 111 -13.16 -17.96 6.01
CA THR A 111 -13.18 -19.33 6.48
C THR A 111 -13.92 -19.47 7.82
N ASN A 112 -14.44 -20.66 8.08
CA ASN A 112 -15.04 -20.98 9.36
C ASN A 112 -13.93 -21.24 10.42
N TRP A 113 -14.34 -21.50 11.68
CA TRP A 113 -13.42 -21.78 12.79
C TRP A 113 -12.51 -23.01 12.62
N VAL A 114 -12.76 -23.85 11.59
CA VAL A 114 -11.92 -25.02 11.20
C VAL A 114 -10.91 -24.67 10.12
N ASP A 115 -10.87 -23.40 9.64
CA ASP A 115 -10.02 -22.89 8.55
C ASP A 115 -10.11 -23.70 7.25
N LYS A 116 -11.27 -24.34 6.99
CA LYS A 116 -11.48 -25.09 5.77
C LYS A 116 -11.89 -24.14 4.63
N LEU A 117 -11.11 -24.19 3.54
CA LEU A 117 -11.44 -23.46 2.32
C LEU A 117 -12.67 -24.05 1.64
N SER A 118 -13.60 -23.21 1.22
CA SER A 118 -14.69 -23.58 0.30
C SER A 118 -14.18 -23.67 -1.14
N GLU A 119 -14.99 -24.20 -2.04
CA GLU A 119 -14.67 -24.19 -3.48
C GLU A 119 -14.51 -22.76 -4.01
N GLU A 120 -15.34 -21.83 -3.55
CA GLU A 120 -15.23 -20.40 -3.89
C GLU A 120 -13.90 -19.82 -3.42
N ASP A 121 -13.45 -20.14 -2.20
CA ASP A 121 -12.15 -19.67 -1.68
C ASP A 121 -10.99 -20.19 -2.55
N VAL A 122 -11.05 -21.46 -2.97
CA VAL A 122 -10.03 -22.05 -3.87
C VAL A 122 -10.00 -21.31 -5.20
N LEU A 123 -11.16 -20.99 -5.78
CA LEU A 123 -11.24 -20.21 -7.02
C LEU A 123 -10.65 -18.82 -6.86
N LYS A 124 -10.93 -18.11 -5.75
CA LYS A 124 -10.34 -16.79 -5.46
C LYS A 124 -8.82 -16.84 -5.30
N VAL A 125 -8.28 -17.90 -4.68
CA VAL A 125 -6.84 -18.13 -4.59
C VAL A 125 -6.23 -18.32 -5.97
N GLN A 126 -6.84 -19.18 -6.82
CA GLN A 126 -6.37 -19.43 -8.18
C GLN A 126 -6.42 -18.19 -9.05
N GLU A 127 -7.50 -17.41 -9.00
CA GLU A 127 -7.65 -16.14 -9.70
C GLU A 127 -6.54 -15.14 -9.29
N ALA A 128 -6.28 -15.00 -7.98
CA ALA A 128 -5.23 -14.13 -7.46
C ALA A 128 -3.84 -14.57 -7.94
N MET A 129 -3.56 -15.87 -7.98
CA MET A 129 -2.30 -16.42 -8.49
C MET A 129 -2.15 -16.17 -9.99
N GLN A 130 -3.22 -16.31 -10.78
CA GLN A 130 -3.25 -16.03 -12.22
C GLN A 130 -2.98 -14.54 -12.48
N LEU A 131 -3.67 -13.64 -11.80
CA LEU A 131 -3.48 -12.19 -11.94
C LEU A 131 -2.03 -11.75 -11.66
N THR A 132 -1.34 -12.44 -10.73
CA THR A 132 0.05 -12.18 -10.38
C THR A 132 1.07 -13.02 -11.14
N GLN A 133 0.61 -13.96 -12.00
CA GLN A 133 1.43 -14.85 -12.84
C GLN A 133 2.38 -15.75 -12.03
N ILE A 134 1.87 -16.35 -10.96
CA ILE A 134 2.63 -17.23 -10.05
C ILE A 134 2.05 -18.65 -9.93
N GLU A 135 1.14 -19.08 -10.80
CA GLU A 135 0.51 -20.41 -10.76
C GLU A 135 1.54 -21.54 -10.79
N HIS A 136 2.60 -21.35 -11.58
CA HIS A 136 3.71 -22.29 -11.72
C HIS A 136 4.54 -22.48 -10.44
N LEU A 137 4.32 -21.63 -9.43
CA LEU A 137 4.99 -21.70 -8.12
C LEU A 137 4.12 -22.39 -7.05
N ALA A 138 2.86 -22.73 -7.34
CA ALA A 138 1.86 -23.17 -6.35
C ALA A 138 2.36 -24.21 -5.35
N ALA A 139 3.06 -25.24 -5.85
CA ALA A 139 3.57 -26.36 -5.05
C ALA A 139 4.92 -26.08 -4.37
N LYS A 140 5.63 -25.00 -4.74
CA LYS A 140 6.91 -24.65 -4.14
C LYS A 140 6.70 -24.12 -2.71
N LYS A 141 7.69 -24.36 -1.85
CA LYS A 141 7.74 -23.72 -0.53
C LYS A 141 8.24 -22.30 -0.66
N HIS A 142 7.76 -21.37 0.21
CA HIS A 142 8.10 -19.95 0.11
C HIS A 142 9.62 -19.67 0.18
N PHE A 143 10.41 -20.51 0.82
CA PHE A 143 11.87 -20.38 0.88
C PHE A 143 12.59 -20.92 -0.37
N GLN A 144 11.86 -21.47 -1.34
CA GLN A 144 12.40 -21.97 -2.63
C GLN A 144 12.20 -20.99 -3.79
N ILE A 145 11.67 -19.80 -3.51
CA ILE A 145 11.39 -18.77 -4.50
C ILE A 145 12.23 -17.52 -4.23
N SER A 146 12.46 -16.71 -5.27
CA SER A 146 13.21 -15.45 -5.13
C SER A 146 12.40 -14.38 -4.39
N ASP A 147 13.06 -13.33 -3.88
CA ASP A 147 12.39 -12.20 -3.20
C ASP A 147 11.34 -11.54 -4.09
N GLY A 148 11.63 -11.34 -5.39
CA GLY A 148 10.66 -10.80 -6.34
C GLY A 148 9.45 -11.72 -6.57
N GLN A 149 9.65 -13.05 -6.55
CA GLN A 149 8.54 -14.00 -6.60
C GLN A 149 7.76 -13.99 -5.29
N LEU A 150 8.43 -13.92 -4.15
CA LEU A 150 7.79 -13.82 -2.84
C LEU A 150 6.93 -12.55 -2.74
N GLN A 151 7.40 -11.42 -3.26
CA GLN A 151 6.62 -10.19 -3.28
C GLN A 151 5.33 -10.35 -4.08
N LYS A 152 5.37 -11.02 -5.24
CA LYS A 152 4.16 -11.33 -6.02
C LYS A 152 3.22 -12.27 -5.25
N VAL A 153 3.75 -13.23 -4.49
CA VAL A 153 2.95 -14.12 -3.62
C VAL A 153 2.23 -13.33 -2.52
N LEU A 154 2.89 -12.35 -1.90
CA LEU A 154 2.26 -11.50 -0.88
C LEU A 154 1.15 -10.62 -1.46
N ILE A 155 1.34 -10.12 -2.69
CA ILE A 155 0.31 -9.39 -3.42
C ILE A 155 -0.85 -10.32 -3.79
N ALA A 156 -0.57 -11.54 -4.26
CA ALA A 156 -1.60 -12.55 -4.53
C ALA A 156 -2.43 -12.88 -3.26
N ARG A 157 -1.78 -12.99 -2.10
CA ARG A 157 -2.47 -13.16 -0.82
C ARG A 157 -3.43 -12.00 -0.53
N ALA A 158 -2.98 -10.75 -0.74
CA ALA A 158 -3.82 -9.57 -0.55
C ALA A 158 -4.98 -9.51 -1.57
N LEU A 159 -4.75 -9.96 -2.81
CA LEU A 159 -5.80 -10.07 -3.82
C LEU A 159 -6.82 -11.16 -3.49
N ALA A 160 -6.36 -12.33 -3.01
CA ALA A 160 -7.22 -13.43 -2.59
C ALA A 160 -8.15 -13.06 -1.44
N GLN A 161 -7.77 -12.08 -0.60
CA GLN A 161 -8.62 -11.50 0.45
C GLN A 161 -9.83 -10.76 -0.13
N ASP A 162 -9.80 -10.40 -1.42
CA ASP A 162 -10.89 -9.81 -2.22
C ASP A 162 -11.50 -8.53 -1.63
N THR A 163 -10.66 -7.65 -1.12
CA THR A 163 -11.05 -6.36 -0.55
C THR A 163 -11.03 -5.25 -1.61
N PRO A 164 -11.83 -4.18 -1.49
CA PRO A 164 -11.79 -3.02 -2.40
C PRO A 164 -10.53 -2.15 -2.26
N LEU A 165 -9.84 -2.22 -1.10
CA LEU A 165 -8.61 -1.46 -0.82
C LEU A 165 -7.47 -2.41 -0.46
N ILE A 166 -6.33 -2.25 -1.13
CA ILE A 166 -5.08 -2.95 -0.84
C ILE A 166 -4.03 -1.91 -0.47
N ILE A 167 -3.40 -2.08 0.69
CA ILE A 167 -2.32 -1.22 1.17
C ILE A 167 -1.04 -2.04 1.26
N LEU A 168 0.06 -1.52 0.67
CA LEU A 168 1.36 -2.18 0.67
C LEU A 168 2.40 -1.21 1.26
N ASP A 169 3.13 -1.65 2.29
CA ASP A 169 4.20 -0.85 2.86
C ASP A 169 5.54 -1.28 2.23
N GLU A 170 6.14 -0.39 1.43
CA GLU A 170 7.43 -0.56 0.73
C GLU A 170 7.60 -1.89 -0.04
N PRO A 171 6.68 -2.25 -0.95
CA PRO A 171 6.71 -3.55 -1.64
C PRO A 171 7.89 -3.70 -2.61
N THR A 172 8.65 -2.65 -2.89
CA THR A 172 9.81 -2.66 -3.80
C THR A 172 11.15 -2.80 -3.09
N THR A 173 11.15 -2.84 -1.76
CA THR A 173 12.38 -2.98 -0.97
C THR A 173 13.10 -4.29 -1.30
N HIS A 174 14.42 -4.23 -1.48
CA HIS A 174 15.30 -5.34 -1.88
C HIS A 174 15.14 -5.86 -3.31
N LEU A 175 14.31 -5.23 -4.16
CA LEU A 175 14.20 -5.59 -5.56
C LEU A 175 15.19 -4.80 -6.43
N ASP A 176 15.74 -5.44 -7.46
CA ASP A 176 16.45 -4.74 -8.52
C ASP A 176 15.51 -3.92 -9.42
N LEU A 177 16.07 -3.07 -10.28
CA LEU A 177 15.32 -2.16 -11.13
C LEU A 177 14.29 -2.88 -12.03
N LEU A 178 14.66 -4.02 -12.62
CA LEU A 178 13.76 -4.75 -13.52
C LEU A 178 12.55 -5.31 -12.76
N HIS A 179 12.79 -5.86 -11.57
CA HIS A 179 11.73 -6.36 -10.70
C HIS A 179 10.85 -5.23 -10.17
N LYS A 180 11.42 -4.07 -9.81
CA LYS A 180 10.66 -2.87 -9.42
C LYS A 180 9.71 -2.41 -10.52
N VAL A 181 10.22 -2.22 -11.75
CA VAL A 181 9.40 -1.83 -12.91
C VAL A 181 8.29 -2.85 -13.18
N SER A 182 8.62 -4.15 -13.12
CA SER A 182 7.64 -5.22 -13.29
C SER A 182 6.54 -5.16 -12.23
N LEU A 183 6.90 -4.91 -10.97
CA LEU A 183 5.95 -4.80 -9.87
C LEU A 183 5.03 -3.58 -10.02
N PHE A 184 5.56 -2.40 -10.32
CA PHE A 184 4.74 -1.21 -10.58
C PHE A 184 3.74 -1.43 -11.71
N LYS A 185 4.19 -2.04 -12.83
CA LYS A 185 3.32 -2.38 -13.96
C LYS A 185 2.24 -3.38 -13.56
N LEU A 186 2.59 -4.38 -12.75
CA LEU A 186 1.63 -5.34 -12.19
C LEU A 186 0.58 -4.61 -11.34
N LEU A 187 0.98 -3.79 -10.38
CA LEU A 187 0.05 -3.04 -9.52
C LEU A 187 -0.88 -2.15 -10.36
N LYS A 188 -0.33 -1.45 -11.37
CA LYS A 188 -1.11 -0.63 -12.29
C LYS A 188 -2.13 -1.43 -13.09
N LYS A 189 -1.73 -2.60 -13.60
CA LYS A 189 -2.62 -3.53 -14.30
C LYS A 189 -3.74 -4.00 -13.37
N LEU A 190 -3.41 -4.40 -12.15
CA LEU A 190 -4.37 -4.88 -11.16
C LEU A 190 -5.45 -3.84 -10.83
N THR A 191 -5.10 -2.56 -10.65
CA THR A 191 -6.11 -1.51 -10.39
C THR A 191 -7.12 -1.40 -11.52
N LYS A 192 -6.67 -1.54 -12.78
CA LYS A 192 -7.54 -1.45 -13.95
C LYS A 192 -8.43 -2.69 -14.13
N GLU A 193 -7.87 -3.88 -13.95
CA GLU A 193 -8.59 -5.14 -14.17
C GLU A 193 -9.57 -5.47 -13.05
N THR A 194 -9.21 -5.14 -11.78
CA THR A 194 -10.02 -5.48 -10.61
C THR A 194 -10.82 -4.31 -10.06
N GLN A 195 -10.60 -3.08 -10.56
CA GLN A 195 -11.17 -1.84 -10.04
C GLN A 195 -10.88 -1.60 -8.54
N LYS A 196 -9.90 -2.30 -7.98
CA LYS A 196 -9.45 -2.09 -6.60
C LYS A 196 -8.62 -0.82 -6.49
N CYS A 197 -8.69 -0.14 -5.34
CA CYS A 197 -7.74 0.90 -4.98
C CYS A 197 -6.47 0.24 -4.42
N ILE A 198 -5.31 0.62 -4.93
CA ILE A 198 -4.02 0.16 -4.39
C ILE A 198 -3.23 1.39 -3.94
N LEU A 199 -2.97 1.48 -2.64
CA LEU A 199 -2.06 2.46 -2.04
C LEU A 199 -0.77 1.75 -1.62
N PHE A 200 0.39 2.27 -2.01
CA PHE A 200 1.65 1.72 -1.50
C PHE A 200 2.70 2.80 -1.25
N SER A 201 3.52 2.56 -0.23
CA SER A 201 4.68 3.42 0.05
C SER A 201 5.88 2.98 -0.78
N THR A 202 6.70 3.95 -1.22
CA THR A 202 7.91 3.66 -1.99
C THR A 202 8.94 4.78 -1.85
N HIS A 203 10.21 4.43 -2.13
CA HIS A 203 11.32 5.36 -2.32
C HIS A 203 11.69 5.53 -3.81
N ASP A 204 11.05 4.78 -4.71
CA ASP A 204 11.31 4.81 -6.15
C ASP A 204 10.49 5.93 -6.82
N ILE A 205 10.88 7.19 -6.56
CA ILE A 205 10.12 8.39 -6.95
C ILE A 205 9.92 8.47 -8.46
N ASP A 206 10.96 8.20 -9.25
CA ASP A 206 10.91 8.27 -10.71
C ASP A 206 9.88 7.28 -11.30
N LEU A 207 9.79 6.07 -10.74
CA LEU A 207 8.77 5.10 -11.12
C LEU A 207 7.38 5.50 -10.66
N ALA A 208 7.29 6.07 -9.45
CA ALA A 208 6.03 6.58 -8.91
C ALA A 208 5.45 7.70 -9.78
N ILE A 209 6.27 8.67 -10.21
CA ILE A 209 5.86 9.76 -11.12
C ILE A 209 5.30 9.20 -12.44
N GLN A 210 5.95 8.18 -13.00
CA GLN A 210 5.58 7.64 -14.32
C GLN A 210 4.35 6.73 -14.31
N LEU A 211 4.11 6.02 -13.21
CA LEU A 211 3.17 4.90 -13.21
C LEU A 211 1.96 5.09 -12.29
N SER A 212 2.00 6.01 -11.32
CA SER A 212 0.88 6.27 -10.42
C SER A 212 -0.22 7.12 -11.07
N ASP A 213 -1.44 6.92 -10.63
CA ASP A 213 -2.55 7.82 -10.97
C ASP A 213 -2.55 9.06 -10.08
N GLU A 214 -2.21 8.87 -8.81
CA GLU A 214 -2.06 9.92 -7.80
C GLU A 214 -0.88 9.62 -6.88
N MET A 215 -0.40 10.67 -6.23
CA MET A 215 0.67 10.57 -5.23
C MET A 215 0.25 11.30 -3.96
N ILE A 216 0.53 10.69 -2.83
CA ILE A 216 0.51 11.34 -1.51
C ILE A 216 1.96 11.64 -1.17
N MET A 217 2.31 12.93 -1.12
CA MET A 217 3.66 13.38 -0.80
C MET A 217 3.71 13.90 0.63
N MET A 218 4.53 13.27 1.46
CA MET A 218 4.79 13.71 2.83
C MET A 218 6.08 14.52 2.89
N THR A 219 5.97 15.77 3.28
CA THR A 219 7.10 16.65 3.60
C THR A 219 7.01 17.10 5.07
N PRO A 220 8.08 17.67 5.65
CA PRO A 220 8.01 18.18 7.01
C PRO A 220 7.00 19.33 7.21
N GLU A 221 6.69 20.08 6.14
CA GLU A 221 5.79 21.21 6.20
C GLU A 221 4.33 20.83 5.96
N ARG A 222 4.09 19.85 5.08
CA ARG A 222 2.73 19.50 4.66
C ARG A 222 2.66 18.11 4.00
N ILE A 223 1.45 17.59 3.97
CA ILE A 223 1.10 16.42 3.13
C ILE A 223 0.16 16.90 2.03
N VAL A 224 0.46 16.53 0.80
CA VAL A 224 -0.35 16.85 -0.39
C VAL A 224 -0.69 15.60 -1.15
N GLN A 225 -1.90 15.54 -1.69
CA GLN A 225 -2.36 14.48 -2.58
C GLN A 225 -2.78 15.11 -3.90
N ASP A 226 -2.17 14.68 -5.01
CA ASP A 226 -2.55 15.11 -6.35
C ASP A 226 -1.98 14.15 -7.41
N GLN A 227 -2.33 14.38 -8.68
CA GLN A 227 -1.70 13.72 -9.81
C GLN A 227 -0.22 14.13 -9.93
N PRO A 228 0.67 13.22 -10.40
CA PRO A 228 2.09 13.52 -10.54
C PRO A 228 2.38 14.80 -11.33
N CYS A 229 1.65 15.03 -12.43
CA CYS A 229 1.84 16.23 -13.27
C CYS A 229 1.53 17.54 -12.50
N ASN A 230 0.51 17.55 -11.67
CA ASN A 230 0.16 18.70 -10.85
C ASN A 230 1.21 18.97 -9.76
N LEU A 231 1.72 17.89 -9.12
CA LEU A 231 2.78 18.00 -8.12
C LEU A 231 4.10 18.52 -8.70
N ILE A 232 4.37 18.17 -9.97
CA ILE A 232 5.52 18.73 -10.72
C ILE A 232 5.30 20.22 -11.00
N SER A 233 4.17 20.58 -11.60
CA SER A 233 3.88 21.94 -12.04
C SER A 233 3.77 22.95 -10.90
N ASN A 234 3.28 22.52 -9.73
CA ASN A 234 3.17 23.37 -8.53
C ASN A 234 4.45 23.41 -7.67
N GLY A 235 5.54 22.73 -8.10
CA GLY A 235 6.83 22.74 -7.42
C GLY A 235 6.88 21.92 -6.13
N SER A 236 5.92 21.04 -5.87
CA SER A 236 5.86 20.26 -4.61
C SER A 236 7.09 19.38 -4.40
N PHE A 237 7.70 18.86 -5.48
CA PHE A 237 8.89 18.01 -5.41
C PHE A 237 10.13 18.72 -4.88
N SER A 238 10.24 20.04 -5.07
CA SER A 238 11.38 20.83 -4.56
C SER A 238 11.49 20.82 -3.04
N ASN A 239 10.40 20.50 -2.33
CA ASN A 239 10.35 20.46 -0.88
C ASN A 239 10.48 19.04 -0.31
N LEU A 240 10.65 18.02 -1.17
CA LEU A 240 10.69 16.63 -0.73
C LEU A 240 11.97 16.28 0.03
N PHE A 241 13.10 16.85 -0.39
CA PHE A 241 14.40 16.71 0.26
C PHE A 241 14.91 18.11 0.69
N LYS A 242 15.37 18.19 1.94
CA LYS A 242 16.01 19.41 2.49
C LYS A 242 17.52 19.36 2.27
N ASP A 243 17.96 19.19 1.02
CA ASP A 243 19.37 19.16 0.66
C ASP A 243 19.58 20.08 -0.54
N GLU A 244 20.45 21.09 -0.38
CA GLU A 244 20.74 22.08 -1.41
C GLU A 244 21.40 21.47 -2.66
N HIS A 245 21.98 20.27 -2.54
CA HIS A 245 22.61 19.56 -3.64
C HIS A 245 21.64 18.63 -4.39
N ILE A 246 20.41 18.46 -3.91
CA ILE A 246 19.39 17.61 -4.55
C ILE A 246 18.29 18.53 -5.10
N ILE A 247 18.27 18.68 -6.43
CA ILE A 247 17.32 19.56 -7.12
C ILE A 247 16.37 18.70 -7.98
N PHE A 248 15.09 19.01 -7.93
CA PHE A 248 14.12 18.39 -8.84
C PHE A 248 14.09 19.13 -10.19
N ASP A 249 14.47 18.44 -11.27
CA ASP A 249 14.38 18.94 -12.64
C ASP A 249 12.95 18.65 -13.16
N ALA A 250 12.11 19.67 -13.21
CA ALA A 250 10.72 19.55 -13.60
C ALA A 250 10.55 19.21 -15.10
N GLU A 251 11.50 19.58 -15.97
CA GLU A 251 11.46 19.27 -17.39
C GLU A 251 11.75 17.78 -17.62
N LYS A 252 12.68 17.22 -16.86
CA LYS A 252 13.05 15.80 -16.93
C LYS A 252 12.24 14.90 -16.00
N GLY A 253 11.47 15.49 -15.05
CA GLY A 253 10.67 14.77 -14.07
C GLY A 253 11.50 13.88 -13.13
N LYS A 254 12.72 14.30 -12.76
CA LYS A 254 13.65 13.53 -11.93
C LYS A 254 14.52 14.40 -11.03
N PHE A 255 15.05 13.79 -9.97
CA PHE A 255 16.05 14.44 -9.14
C PHE A 255 17.43 14.41 -9.77
N ILE A 256 18.15 15.53 -9.68
CA ILE A 256 19.55 15.68 -10.09
C ILE A 256 20.39 16.13 -8.90
N VAL A 257 21.65 15.74 -8.88
CA VAL A 257 22.65 16.20 -7.90
C VAL A 257 23.47 17.30 -8.56
N SER A 258 23.52 18.46 -7.92
CA SER A 258 24.27 19.64 -8.37
C SER A 258 25.68 19.65 -7.81
#